data_5f1fe609c26412d49c1e97dcbd361c8c
#
_entry.id   5f1fe609c26412d49c1e97dcbd361c8c
#
_cell.length_a   1.000
_cell.length_b   1.000
_cell.length_c   1.000
_cell.angle_alpha   90.00
_cell.angle_beta   90.00
_cell.angle_gamma   90.00
#
_symmetry.space_group_name_H-M   'P 1'
#
loop_
_entity.id
_entity.type
_entity.pdbx_description
1 polymer ?
#
loop_
_entity_poly.entity_id
_entity_poly.type
_entity_poly.pdbx_seq_one_letter_code
_entity_poly.pdbx_strand_id
1 'polypeptide(L)'
;IWVCFLFLFTFIHAGNSPKIGLVLSGGGSKGFAHIATLKALDSLNIPIDYIAGTSFGAIVGAMYALGYSGKQIEEMAISTDWYEVQRDEPERKYLPHFRKKDTGKYQLDFDLDGIKPVMPTGLIYGQKIILELSKWTREYEQVYNFDLLPIPFRCNAFDIISGKEVVIKNGSLSHALRA
;
A
#
# COMPACT_ATOMS: atom_id res chain seq x y z
N ILE A 1 21.72 63.04 15.38
CA ILE A 1 22.23 61.66 15.19
C ILE A 1 21.13 60.84 14.55
N TRP A 2 21.21 60.65 13.22
CA TRP A 2 20.28 59.84 12.43
C TRP A 2 20.88 58.43 12.32
N VAL A 3 20.20 57.44 12.88
CA VAL A 3 20.55 56.02 12.70
C VAL A 3 19.78 55.51 11.49
N CYS A 4 20.49 55.36 10.36
CA CYS A 4 19.95 54.65 9.19
C CYS A 4 19.91 53.17 9.50
N PHE A 5 18.72 52.61 9.70
CA PHE A 5 18.47 51.19 9.73
C PHE A 5 18.52 50.67 8.30
N LEU A 6 19.62 50.10 7.88
CA LEU A 6 19.77 49.36 6.64
C LEU A 6 19.09 48.00 6.81
N PHE A 7 17.83 47.89 6.34
CA PHE A 7 17.15 46.62 6.16
C PHE A 7 17.82 45.91 4.97
N LEU A 8 18.73 45.01 5.25
CA LEU A 8 19.22 44.00 4.29
C LEU A 8 18.10 42.98 4.06
N PHE A 9 17.28 43.26 3.04
CA PHE A 9 16.42 42.22 2.46
C PHE A 9 17.32 41.21 1.72
N THR A 10 17.75 40.16 2.41
CA THR A 10 18.23 38.94 1.73
C THR A 10 17.06 38.34 0.98
N PHE A 11 17.00 38.58 -0.33
CA PHE A 11 16.20 37.79 -1.24
C PHE A 11 16.72 36.37 -1.19
N ILE A 12 16.06 35.52 -0.35
CA ILE A 12 16.22 34.08 -0.46
C ILE A 12 15.59 33.73 -1.81
N HIS A 13 16.42 33.57 -2.83
CA HIS A 13 16.01 32.88 -4.04
C HIS A 13 15.68 31.46 -3.59
N ALA A 14 14.38 31.18 -3.42
CA ALA A 14 13.87 29.82 -3.43
C ALA A 14 14.10 29.30 -4.85
N GLY A 15 15.31 28.86 -5.14
CA GLY A 15 15.61 28.11 -6.35
C GLY A 15 14.63 26.95 -6.40
N ASN A 16 13.97 26.75 -7.53
CA ASN A 16 13.16 25.57 -7.77
C ASN A 16 14.07 24.35 -7.62
N SER A 17 14.17 23.82 -6.41
CA SER A 17 14.85 22.54 -6.20
C SER A 17 14.11 21.49 -7.05
N PRO A 18 14.85 20.64 -7.79
CA PRO A 18 14.22 19.61 -8.60
C PRO A 18 13.37 18.72 -7.69
N LYS A 19 12.15 18.46 -8.11
CA LYS A 19 11.26 17.57 -7.39
C LYS A 19 11.65 16.12 -7.60
N ILE A 20 11.58 15.33 -6.54
CA ILE A 20 11.98 13.92 -6.54
C ILE A 20 10.73 13.05 -6.50
N GLY A 21 10.55 12.25 -7.54
CA GLY A 21 9.53 11.22 -7.61
C GLY A 21 10.11 9.84 -7.32
N LEU A 22 9.48 9.09 -6.41
CA LEU A 22 9.86 7.71 -6.09
C LEU A 22 8.90 6.74 -6.78
N VAL A 23 9.44 5.79 -7.56
CA VAL A 23 8.65 4.75 -8.22
C VAL A 23 9.06 3.38 -7.67
N LEU A 24 8.08 2.66 -7.11
CA LEU A 24 8.28 1.36 -6.48
C LEU A 24 7.58 0.26 -7.29
N SER A 25 8.36 -0.68 -7.79
CA SER A 25 7.86 -1.78 -8.61
C SER A 25 7.12 -2.85 -7.79
N GLY A 26 6.26 -3.62 -8.45
CA GLY A 26 5.72 -4.85 -7.91
C GLY A 26 6.76 -5.97 -7.82
N GLY A 27 6.37 -7.10 -7.26
CA GLY A 27 7.23 -8.28 -7.19
C GLY A 27 6.92 -9.20 -6.01
N GLY A 28 5.72 -9.12 -5.43
CA GLY A 28 5.33 -9.91 -4.26
C GLY A 28 6.32 -9.69 -3.11
N SER A 29 6.80 -10.76 -2.49
CA SER A 29 7.74 -10.69 -1.35
C SER A 29 9.05 -9.95 -1.64
N LYS A 30 9.48 -9.85 -2.90
CA LYS A 30 10.65 -9.05 -3.29
C LYS A 30 10.45 -7.55 -3.02
N GLY A 31 9.21 -7.10 -2.93
CA GLY A 31 8.87 -5.71 -2.60
C GLY A 31 9.33 -5.27 -1.20
N PHE A 32 9.62 -6.20 -0.28
CA PHE A 32 10.26 -5.87 1.01
C PHE A 32 11.62 -5.20 0.83
N ALA A 33 12.31 -5.40 -0.29
CA ALA A 33 13.58 -4.72 -0.57
C ALA A 33 13.43 -3.20 -0.66
N HIS A 34 12.24 -2.68 -1.02
CA HIS A 34 11.97 -1.25 -1.06
C HIS A 34 12.12 -0.60 0.32
N ILE A 35 11.85 -1.33 1.41
CA ILE A 35 11.99 -0.83 2.78
C ILE A 35 13.44 -0.41 3.06
N ALA A 36 14.41 -1.18 2.58
CA ALA A 36 15.83 -0.82 2.73
C ALA A 36 16.15 0.49 2.01
N THR A 37 15.58 0.71 0.82
CA THR A 37 15.73 1.96 0.08
C THR A 37 15.10 3.13 0.84
N LEU A 38 13.89 2.97 1.40
CA LEU A 38 13.23 4.01 2.20
C LEU A 38 14.05 4.37 3.44
N LYS A 39 14.59 3.39 4.15
CA LYS A 39 15.50 3.63 5.30
C LYS A 39 16.75 4.41 4.90
N ALA A 40 17.29 4.15 3.71
CA ALA A 40 18.43 4.91 3.20
C ALA A 40 18.04 6.36 2.86
N LEU A 41 16.88 6.57 2.22
CA LEU A 41 16.35 7.90 1.93
C LEU A 41 16.11 8.71 3.21
N ASP A 42 15.53 8.08 4.24
CA ASP A 42 15.33 8.69 5.55
C ASP A 42 16.68 9.09 6.19
N SER A 43 17.67 8.19 6.17
CA SER A 43 18.97 8.44 6.78
C SER A 43 19.76 9.56 6.10
N LEU A 44 19.52 9.74 4.80
CA LEU A 44 20.14 10.78 3.99
C LEU A 44 19.32 12.08 3.95
N ASN A 45 18.14 12.10 4.60
CA ASN A 45 17.18 13.21 4.59
C ASN A 45 16.83 13.65 3.15
N ILE A 46 16.67 12.70 2.22
CA ILE A 46 16.28 12.99 0.85
C ILE A 46 14.77 13.21 0.80
N PRO A 47 14.30 14.43 0.48
CA PRO A 47 12.88 14.71 0.40
C PRO A 47 12.27 14.04 -0.83
N ILE A 48 11.13 13.38 -0.65
CA ILE A 48 10.36 12.78 -1.72
C ILE A 48 9.09 13.61 -1.93
N ASP A 49 8.89 14.10 -3.17
CA ASP A 49 7.75 14.97 -3.51
C ASP A 49 6.55 14.17 -4.06
N TYR A 50 6.78 13.01 -4.67
CA TYR A 50 5.74 12.18 -5.28
C TYR A 50 6.08 10.70 -5.16
N ILE A 51 5.08 9.85 -4.99
CA ILE A 51 5.27 8.41 -4.93
C ILE A 51 4.29 7.73 -5.90
N ALA A 52 4.81 6.79 -6.68
CA ALA A 52 4.01 5.87 -7.47
C ALA A 52 4.43 4.42 -7.17
N GLY A 53 3.44 3.52 -7.06
CA GLY A 53 3.72 2.14 -6.73
C GLY A 53 2.83 1.15 -7.46
N THR A 54 3.35 -0.06 -7.65
CA THR A 54 2.64 -1.20 -8.24
C THR A 54 2.66 -2.37 -7.28
N SER A 55 1.51 -3.03 -7.05
CA SER A 55 1.40 -4.23 -6.21
C SER A 55 2.03 -3.99 -4.81
N PHE A 56 2.96 -4.84 -4.37
CA PHE A 56 3.64 -4.67 -3.07
C PHE A 56 4.40 -3.34 -2.95
N GLY A 57 4.94 -2.82 -4.08
CA GLY A 57 5.53 -1.49 -4.10
C GLY A 57 4.52 -0.37 -3.88
N ALA A 58 3.24 -0.57 -4.25
CA ALA A 58 2.17 0.36 -3.92
C ALA A 58 1.87 0.34 -2.41
N ILE A 59 1.88 -0.82 -1.76
CA ILE A 59 1.67 -0.95 -0.31
C ILE A 59 2.77 -0.22 0.45
N VAL A 60 4.04 -0.53 0.16
CA VAL A 60 5.19 0.11 0.81
C VAL A 60 5.23 1.60 0.53
N GLY A 61 4.97 2.00 -0.74
CA GLY A 61 4.94 3.40 -1.15
C GLY A 61 3.82 4.19 -0.51
N ALA A 62 2.63 3.60 -0.36
CA ALA A 62 1.51 4.24 0.32
C ALA A 62 1.82 4.48 1.80
N MET A 63 2.39 3.49 2.51
CA MET A 63 2.77 3.69 3.91
C MET A 63 3.76 4.86 4.06
N TYR A 64 4.74 4.94 3.16
CA TYR A 64 5.68 6.06 3.15
C TYR A 64 5.00 7.39 2.80
N ALA A 65 4.05 7.36 1.85
CA ALA A 65 3.25 8.54 1.49
C ALA A 65 2.36 9.06 2.63
N LEU A 66 1.95 8.18 3.55
CA LEU A 66 1.21 8.52 4.76
C LEU A 66 2.12 9.12 5.87
N GLY A 67 3.45 9.13 5.67
CA GLY A 67 4.41 9.70 6.62
C GLY A 67 5.08 8.68 7.55
N TYR A 68 4.84 7.37 7.35
CA TYR A 68 5.60 6.35 8.07
C TYR A 68 7.05 6.34 7.59
N SER A 69 7.99 6.32 8.51
CA SER A 69 9.42 6.14 8.19
C SER A 69 9.70 4.72 7.69
N GLY A 70 10.78 4.54 6.94
CA GLY A 70 11.21 3.21 6.49
C GLY A 70 11.42 2.23 7.65
N LYS A 71 11.81 2.69 8.83
CA LYS A 71 11.91 1.86 10.05
C LYS A 71 10.54 1.40 10.55
N GLN A 72 9.56 2.30 10.61
CA GLN A 72 8.19 1.94 11.02
C GLN A 72 7.55 0.96 10.05
N ILE A 73 7.78 1.15 8.73
CA ILE A 73 7.30 0.21 7.70
C ILE A 73 7.97 -1.16 7.86
N GLU A 74 9.26 -1.22 8.21
CA GLU A 74 9.96 -2.48 8.53
C GLU A 74 9.31 -3.18 9.73
N GLU A 75 9.05 -2.46 10.81
CA GLU A 75 8.39 -3.01 12.00
C GLU A 75 6.98 -3.56 11.69
N MET A 76 6.20 -2.84 10.88
CA MET A 76 4.89 -3.30 10.39
C MET A 76 5.05 -4.57 9.55
N ALA A 77 6.02 -4.61 8.64
CA ALA A 77 6.27 -5.75 7.77
C ALA A 77 6.70 -7.00 8.56
N ILE A 78 7.52 -6.85 9.58
CA ILE A 78 7.99 -7.97 10.44
C ILE A 78 6.87 -8.46 11.38
N SER A 79 6.04 -7.56 11.90
CA SER A 79 4.97 -7.92 12.84
C SER A 79 3.76 -8.59 12.17
N THR A 80 3.66 -8.51 10.85
CA THR A 80 2.53 -9.07 10.10
C THR A 80 2.76 -10.54 9.76
N ASP A 81 1.81 -11.39 10.11
CA ASP A 81 1.79 -12.78 9.65
C ASP A 81 1.32 -12.86 8.19
N TRP A 82 2.27 -12.70 7.27
CA TRP A 82 1.99 -12.71 5.83
C TRP A 82 1.41 -14.02 5.33
N TYR A 83 1.74 -15.13 5.97
CA TYR A 83 1.18 -16.42 5.61
C TYR A 83 -0.33 -16.46 5.90
N GLU A 84 -0.73 -16.02 7.08
CA GLU A 84 -2.14 -15.95 7.44
C GLU A 84 -2.91 -14.89 6.64
N VAL A 85 -2.28 -13.74 6.35
CA VAL A 85 -2.89 -12.68 5.55
C VAL A 85 -3.16 -13.14 4.12
N GLN A 86 -2.24 -13.94 3.53
CA GLN A 86 -2.38 -14.42 2.15
C GLN A 86 -3.35 -15.60 2.02
N ARG A 87 -3.44 -16.48 3.02
CA ARG A 87 -4.32 -17.64 2.96
C ARG A 87 -5.79 -17.30 2.93
N ASP A 88 -6.18 -16.19 3.55
CA ASP A 88 -7.56 -15.70 3.65
C ASP A 88 -8.57 -16.74 4.20
N GLU A 89 -8.09 -17.83 4.76
CA GLU A 89 -8.91 -18.86 5.38
C GLU A 89 -9.27 -18.46 6.83
N PRO A 90 -10.49 -18.75 7.28
CA PRO A 90 -10.83 -18.58 8.68
C PRO A 90 -10.01 -19.53 9.55
N GLU A 91 -9.59 -19.06 10.73
CA GLU A 91 -8.87 -19.91 11.67
C GLU A 91 -9.69 -21.17 12.00
N ARG A 92 -9.03 -22.33 12.02
CA ARG A 92 -9.68 -23.63 12.27
C ARG A 92 -10.58 -23.63 13.50
N LYS A 93 -10.27 -22.82 14.54
CA LYS A 93 -11.08 -22.74 15.77
C LYS A 93 -12.51 -22.22 15.51
N TYR A 94 -12.69 -21.35 14.51
CA TYR A 94 -13.99 -20.76 14.16
C TYR A 94 -14.78 -21.60 13.13
N LEU A 95 -14.18 -22.63 12.56
CA LEU A 95 -14.87 -23.48 11.59
C LEU A 95 -15.86 -24.41 12.29
N PRO A 96 -17.05 -24.67 11.69
CA PRO A 96 -17.97 -25.71 12.11
C PRO A 96 -17.26 -27.07 12.16
N HIS A 97 -17.69 -27.95 13.08
CA HIS A 97 -17.02 -29.24 13.29
C HIS A 97 -16.90 -30.10 12.02
N PHE A 98 -17.91 -30.05 11.15
CA PHE A 98 -17.90 -30.83 9.90
C PHE A 98 -16.88 -30.30 8.88
N ARG A 99 -16.62 -28.97 8.85
CA ARG A 99 -15.59 -28.38 7.97
C ARG A 99 -14.16 -28.56 8.50
N LYS A 100 -13.99 -28.76 9.80
CA LYS A 100 -12.66 -28.96 10.40
C LYS A 100 -11.90 -30.16 9.86
N LYS A 101 -12.61 -31.19 9.37
CA LYS A 101 -12.00 -32.39 8.81
C LYS A 101 -11.38 -32.19 7.45
N ASP A 102 -11.89 -31.24 6.67
CA ASP A 102 -11.49 -31.01 5.28
C ASP A 102 -10.59 -29.80 5.08
N THR A 103 -10.38 -29.02 6.17
CA THR A 103 -9.52 -27.83 6.14
C THR A 103 -8.09 -28.19 5.75
N GLY A 104 -7.61 -27.59 4.66
CA GLY A 104 -6.26 -27.80 4.15
C GLY A 104 -6.05 -29.14 3.42
N LYS A 105 -7.13 -29.93 3.18
CA LYS A 105 -7.04 -31.21 2.48
C LYS A 105 -7.02 -31.02 0.95
N TYR A 106 -7.67 -29.99 0.47
CA TYR A 106 -7.75 -29.68 -0.95
C TYR A 106 -7.09 -28.33 -1.22
N GLN A 107 -6.39 -28.21 -2.36
CA GLN A 107 -5.76 -26.97 -2.79
C GLN A 107 -6.77 -26.03 -3.50
N LEU A 108 -7.84 -26.58 -4.02
CA LEU A 108 -8.90 -25.86 -4.73
C LEU A 108 -10.25 -26.44 -4.32
N ASP A 109 -11.13 -25.58 -3.85
CA ASP A 109 -12.54 -25.88 -3.58
C ASP A 109 -13.39 -25.13 -4.61
N PHE A 110 -14.38 -25.81 -5.17
CA PHE A 110 -15.33 -25.23 -6.10
C PHE A 110 -16.73 -25.24 -5.47
N ASP A 111 -17.38 -24.10 -5.51
CA ASP A 111 -18.80 -24.03 -5.17
C ASP A 111 -19.65 -24.71 -6.25
N LEU A 112 -20.76 -25.30 -5.85
CA LEU A 112 -21.71 -25.93 -6.77
C LEU A 112 -23.00 -25.09 -6.82
N ASP A 113 -23.40 -24.71 -8.03
CA ASP A 113 -24.77 -24.22 -8.29
C ASP A 113 -25.59 -25.38 -8.84
N GLY A 114 -26.32 -26.03 -7.95
CA GLY A 114 -26.93 -27.33 -8.24
C GLY A 114 -25.89 -28.42 -8.47
N ILE A 115 -25.74 -28.90 -9.72
CA ILE A 115 -24.75 -29.90 -10.12
C ILE A 115 -23.60 -29.33 -10.96
N LYS A 116 -23.62 -28.01 -11.22
CA LYS A 116 -22.62 -27.37 -12.05
C LYS A 116 -21.54 -26.73 -11.16
N PRO A 117 -20.25 -27.04 -11.38
CA PRO A 117 -19.18 -26.34 -10.68
C PRO A 117 -19.14 -24.87 -11.12
N VAL A 118 -19.10 -23.97 -10.15
CA VAL A 118 -18.91 -22.54 -10.38
C VAL A 118 -17.44 -22.22 -10.20
N MET A 119 -16.83 -21.65 -11.23
CA MET A 119 -15.45 -21.19 -11.13
C MET A 119 -15.38 -20.02 -10.15
N PRO A 120 -14.50 -20.07 -9.16
CA PRO A 120 -14.32 -18.95 -8.22
C PRO A 120 -13.87 -17.71 -8.98
N THR A 121 -14.37 -16.56 -8.58
CA THR A 121 -13.98 -15.25 -9.16
C THR A 121 -12.51 -14.88 -8.87
N GLY A 122 -11.88 -15.61 -7.96
CA GLY A 122 -10.46 -15.48 -7.62
C GLY A 122 -10.01 -16.60 -6.71
N LEU A 123 -8.72 -16.91 -6.72
CA LEU A 123 -8.13 -17.94 -5.83
C LEU A 123 -8.07 -17.48 -4.37
N ILE A 124 -8.08 -16.17 -4.14
CA ILE A 124 -8.01 -15.54 -2.81
C ILE A 124 -9.01 -14.39 -2.80
N TYR A 125 -9.91 -14.35 -1.82
CA TYR A 125 -10.89 -13.26 -1.67
C TYR A 125 -10.27 -11.96 -1.15
N GLY A 126 -9.13 -12.03 -0.49
CA GLY A 126 -8.38 -10.88 -0.01
C GLY A 126 -9.01 -10.17 1.20
N GLN A 127 -9.81 -10.90 2.01
CA GLN A 127 -10.46 -10.32 3.19
C GLN A 127 -9.46 -9.93 4.27
N LYS A 128 -8.48 -10.79 4.54
CA LYS A 128 -7.47 -10.52 5.57
C LYS A 128 -6.53 -9.40 5.15
N ILE A 129 -6.14 -9.36 3.86
CA ILE A 129 -5.28 -8.29 3.37
C ILE A 129 -5.96 -6.93 3.43
N ILE A 130 -7.27 -6.84 3.06
CA ILE A 130 -7.99 -5.57 3.14
C ILE A 130 -8.14 -5.09 4.58
N LEU A 131 -8.34 -6.01 5.54
CA LEU A 131 -8.40 -5.67 6.96
C LEU A 131 -7.06 -5.13 7.47
N GLU A 132 -5.96 -5.74 7.06
CA GLU A 132 -4.62 -5.28 7.46
C GLU A 132 -4.29 -3.93 6.84
N LEU A 133 -4.55 -3.75 5.54
CA LEU A 133 -4.40 -2.46 4.86
C LEU A 133 -5.27 -1.37 5.50
N SER A 134 -6.51 -1.70 5.87
CA SER A 134 -7.41 -0.74 6.54
C SER A 134 -6.90 -0.30 7.92
N LYS A 135 -6.22 -1.18 8.67
CA LYS A 135 -5.57 -0.77 9.93
C LYS A 135 -4.47 0.25 9.68
N TRP A 136 -3.61 0.00 8.67
CA TRP A 136 -2.46 0.85 8.37
C TRP A 136 -2.85 2.19 7.78
N THR A 137 -3.97 2.23 7.02
CA THR A 137 -4.46 3.46 6.35
C THR A 137 -5.54 4.21 7.13
N ARG A 138 -5.90 3.73 8.32
CA ARG A 138 -7.06 4.18 9.10
C ARG A 138 -7.13 5.70 9.30
N GLU A 139 -6.00 6.33 9.59
CA GLU A 139 -5.95 7.76 9.86
C GLU A 139 -6.28 8.61 8.62
N TYR A 140 -6.10 8.04 7.43
CA TYR A 140 -6.32 8.70 6.14
C TYR A 140 -7.53 8.17 5.38
N GLU A 141 -8.40 7.38 6.00
CA GLU A 141 -9.56 6.79 5.32
C GLU A 141 -10.55 7.84 4.79
N GLN A 142 -10.57 9.04 5.40
CA GLN A 142 -11.39 10.17 4.97
C GLN A 142 -10.74 10.98 3.82
N VAL A 143 -9.49 10.70 3.48
CA VAL A 143 -8.77 11.40 2.41
C VAL A 143 -9.08 10.72 1.08
N TYR A 144 -10.08 11.23 0.37
CA TYR A 144 -10.52 10.68 -0.91
C TYR A 144 -9.52 10.93 -2.05
N ASN A 145 -8.89 12.11 -2.09
CA ASN A 145 -7.93 12.49 -3.14
C ASN A 145 -6.50 12.24 -2.63
N PHE A 146 -5.77 11.34 -3.28
CA PHE A 146 -4.41 10.96 -2.88
C PHE A 146 -3.36 12.06 -3.10
N ASP A 147 -3.71 13.18 -3.76
CA ASP A 147 -2.87 14.37 -3.79
C ASP A 147 -2.85 15.14 -2.46
N LEU A 148 -3.81 14.86 -1.58
CA LEU A 148 -3.92 15.47 -0.25
C LEU A 148 -3.25 14.66 0.85
N LEU A 149 -2.64 13.53 0.52
CA LEU A 149 -1.80 12.79 1.44
C LEU A 149 -0.50 13.59 1.74
N PRO A 150 0.19 13.32 2.85
CA PRO A 150 1.45 13.99 3.18
C PRO A 150 2.45 14.02 2.02
N ILE A 151 2.54 12.91 1.25
CA ILE A 151 3.21 12.89 -0.04
C ILE A 151 2.19 12.41 -1.08
N PRO A 152 1.95 13.18 -2.18
CA PRO A 152 1.05 12.77 -3.26
C PRO A 152 1.37 11.37 -3.78
N PHE A 153 0.33 10.53 -3.90
CA PHE A 153 0.48 9.11 -4.19
C PHE A 153 -0.33 8.67 -5.40
N ARG A 154 0.20 7.68 -6.12
CA ARG A 154 -0.49 6.94 -7.20
C ARG A 154 -0.20 5.47 -7.08
N CYS A 155 -1.18 4.65 -7.40
CA CYS A 155 -0.97 3.24 -7.68
C CYS A 155 -1.69 2.85 -8.96
N ASN A 156 -1.32 1.70 -9.52
CA ASN A 156 -1.96 1.18 -10.71
C ASN A 156 -2.60 -0.19 -10.43
N ALA A 157 -3.64 -0.45 -11.18
CA ALA A 157 -4.31 -1.73 -11.26
C ALA A 157 -4.51 -2.11 -12.73
N PHE A 158 -4.85 -3.35 -12.97
CA PHE A 158 -5.18 -3.85 -14.30
C PHE A 158 -6.66 -4.21 -14.35
N ASP A 159 -7.41 -3.55 -15.24
CA ASP A 159 -8.81 -3.90 -15.49
C ASP A 159 -8.87 -5.14 -16.40
N ILE A 160 -9.23 -6.27 -15.83
CA ILE A 160 -9.31 -7.56 -16.54
C ILE A 160 -10.41 -7.60 -17.60
N ILE A 161 -11.41 -6.72 -17.52
CA ILE A 161 -12.50 -6.66 -18.49
C ILE A 161 -12.07 -5.89 -19.74
N SER A 162 -11.50 -4.71 -19.54
CA SER A 162 -11.06 -3.86 -20.65
C SER A 162 -9.64 -4.18 -21.14
N GLY A 163 -8.85 -4.93 -20.38
CA GLY A 163 -7.45 -5.22 -20.68
C GLY A 163 -6.53 -4.00 -20.56
N LYS A 164 -6.91 -2.99 -19.77
CA LYS A 164 -6.19 -1.72 -19.67
C LYS A 164 -5.64 -1.49 -18.26
N GLU A 165 -4.52 -0.80 -18.22
CA GLU A 165 -3.99 -0.23 -16.97
C GLU A 165 -4.89 0.92 -16.51
N VAL A 166 -5.14 0.95 -15.20
CA VAL A 166 -5.87 2.02 -14.52
C VAL A 166 -4.98 2.63 -13.45
N VAL A 167 -4.71 3.92 -13.56
CA VAL A 167 -3.99 4.67 -12.53
C VAL A 167 -5.00 5.19 -11.51
N ILE A 168 -4.87 4.72 -10.26
CA ILE A 168 -5.75 5.08 -9.16
C ILE A 168 -5.15 6.27 -8.42
N LYS A 169 -5.92 7.33 -8.28
CA LYS A 169 -5.54 8.61 -7.65
C LYS A 169 -6.52 9.10 -6.59
N ASN A 170 -7.60 8.39 -6.39
CA ASN A 170 -8.66 8.75 -5.45
C ASN A 170 -9.45 7.50 -5.03
N GLY A 171 -10.30 7.65 -4.02
CA GLY A 171 -11.12 6.59 -3.45
C GLY A 171 -10.64 6.17 -2.06
N SER A 172 -11.07 4.99 -1.60
CA SER A 172 -10.52 4.40 -0.38
C SER A 172 -9.12 3.87 -0.66
N LEU A 173 -8.13 4.32 0.11
CA LEU A 173 -6.73 3.95 -0.09
C LEU A 173 -6.52 2.44 0.12
N SER A 174 -7.12 1.84 1.16
CA SER A 174 -7.03 0.41 1.42
C SER A 174 -7.57 -0.43 0.25
N HIS A 175 -8.68 0.00 -0.36
CA HIS A 175 -9.24 -0.66 -1.55
C HIS A 175 -8.36 -0.48 -2.79
N ALA A 176 -7.80 0.72 -2.99
CA ALA A 176 -6.88 0.98 -4.09
C ALA A 176 -5.60 0.14 -4.02
N LEU A 177 -5.09 -0.11 -2.80
CA LEU A 177 -3.91 -0.95 -2.57
C LEU A 177 -4.18 -2.45 -2.74
N ARG A 178 -5.45 -2.86 -2.60
CA ARG A 178 -5.87 -4.24 -2.84
C ARG A 178 -6.12 -4.52 -4.33
N ALA A 179 -6.53 -3.52 -5.11
CA ALA A 179 -6.85 -3.66 -6.53
C ALA A 179 -5.64 -4.10 -7.34
#